data_d84ae96f51c417d7acd3e7ef6fc7fc79
#
_entry.id   d84ae96f51c417d7acd3e7ef6fc7fc79
#
_cell.length_a   1.000
_cell.length_b   1.000
_cell.length_c   1.000
_cell.angle_alpha   90.00
_cell.angle_beta   90.00
_cell.angle_gamma   90.00
#
_symmetry.space_group_name_H-M   'P 1'
#
loop_
_entity.id
_entity.type
_entity.pdbx_description
1 polymer ?
#
loop_
_entity_poly.entity_id
_entity_poly.type
_entity_poly.pdbx_seq_one_letter_code
_entity_poly.pdbx_strand_id
1 'polypeptide(L)'
;EGELVSEGKDICIEAEIPEVHTWTAETPELYEFTVMTENQEVTVRCGFRKIEIKDKNFRVNNQVILLNGVNHHDYNPREGRRVTREQMESDIRLMKQYNINAVRCSHYPANEYFYDLCDEYGLYVIDEADLECHGFEWVENYTWITDDETWKDAYVDRSVRMVKRDRNHPSIIMWSMGNESAFGCNFRSAAEAIRELDDTRL
;
A
#
# COMPACT_ATOMS: atom_id res chain seq x y z
N GLU A 1 6.05 10.35 26.92
CA GLU A 1 5.67 9.22 27.79
C GLU A 1 4.43 8.59 27.21
N GLY A 2 4.48 7.27 26.92
CA GLY A 2 3.35 6.54 26.36
C GLY A 2 2.30 6.25 27.43
N GLU A 3 1.04 6.27 27.05
CA GLU A 3 -0.07 5.87 27.90
C GLU A 3 -0.48 4.42 27.58
N LEU A 4 -0.76 3.62 28.58
CA LEU A 4 -1.32 2.28 28.40
C LEU A 4 -2.75 2.41 27.85
N VAL A 5 -2.96 2.01 26.62
CA VAL A 5 -4.25 2.13 25.94
C VAL A 5 -5.13 0.92 26.19
N SER A 6 -4.53 -0.27 26.19
CA SER A 6 -5.24 -1.54 26.42
C SER A 6 -4.28 -2.63 26.88
N GLU A 7 -4.81 -3.61 27.63
CA GLU A 7 -4.10 -4.81 28.04
C GLU A 7 -4.96 -6.04 27.74
N GLY A 8 -4.35 -7.09 27.21
CA GLY A 8 -5.04 -8.34 26.90
C GLY A 8 -4.06 -9.50 26.71
N LYS A 9 -4.60 -10.72 26.79
CA LYS A 9 -3.84 -11.96 26.55
C LYS A 9 -4.20 -12.62 25.22
N ASP A 10 -5.12 -12.00 24.50
CA ASP A 10 -5.63 -12.52 23.23
C ASP A 10 -4.76 -12.09 22.05
N ILE A 11 -4.93 -12.79 20.92
CA ILE A 11 -4.24 -12.49 19.65
C ILE A 11 -4.72 -11.14 19.06
N CYS A 12 -5.92 -10.71 19.43
CA CYS A 12 -6.51 -9.43 19.00
C CYS A 12 -6.86 -8.60 20.23
N ILE A 13 -6.40 -7.35 20.24
CA ILE A 13 -6.72 -6.36 21.27
C ILE A 13 -7.43 -5.21 20.58
N GLU A 14 -8.63 -4.88 21.06
CA GLU A 14 -9.38 -3.73 20.59
C GLU A 14 -9.30 -2.60 21.63
N ALA A 15 -9.03 -1.39 21.16
CA ALA A 15 -8.97 -0.20 21.98
C ALA A 15 -9.64 0.97 21.30
N GLU A 16 -10.32 1.81 22.06
CA GLU A 16 -10.87 3.07 21.60
C GLU A 16 -9.88 4.19 21.93
N ILE A 17 -9.47 4.94 20.92
CA ILE A 17 -8.55 6.06 21.06
C ILE A 17 -9.33 7.35 20.74
N PRO A 18 -9.65 8.15 21.76
CA PRO A 18 -10.36 9.41 21.55
C PRO A 18 -9.44 10.48 20.91
N GLU A 19 -10.06 11.39 20.17
CA GLU A 19 -9.41 12.61 19.67
C GLU A 19 -8.14 12.40 18.83
N VAL A 20 -8.18 11.45 17.89
CA VAL A 20 -7.06 11.24 16.96
C VAL A 20 -6.99 12.33 15.89
N HIS A 21 -5.79 12.79 15.59
CA HIS A 21 -5.50 13.56 14.39
C HIS A 21 -5.38 12.60 13.20
N THR A 22 -6.16 12.84 12.16
CA THR A 22 -6.19 11.92 11.01
C THR A 22 -5.05 12.22 10.05
N TRP A 23 -4.46 11.14 9.53
CA TRP A 23 -3.39 11.20 8.53
C TRP A 23 -3.94 11.63 7.15
N THR A 24 -3.26 12.55 6.50
CA THR A 24 -3.45 12.91 5.08
C THR A 24 -2.09 13.19 4.43
N ALA A 25 -2.03 13.27 3.09
CA ALA A 25 -0.80 13.68 2.40
C ALA A 25 -0.38 15.12 2.71
N GLU A 26 -1.29 15.99 3.21
CA GLU A 26 -1.00 17.38 3.60
C GLU A 26 -0.64 17.49 5.08
N THR A 27 -1.19 16.62 5.91
CA THR A 27 -0.95 16.56 7.36
C THR A 27 -0.69 15.10 7.76
N PRO A 28 0.54 14.61 7.57
CA PRO A 28 0.88 13.20 7.76
C PRO A 28 1.10 12.86 9.24
N GLU A 29 0.06 12.94 10.04
CA GLU A 29 0.10 12.63 11.48
C GLU A 29 0.25 11.14 11.71
N LEU A 30 1.30 10.76 12.43
CA LEU A 30 1.61 9.38 12.78
C LEU A 30 1.65 9.19 14.30
N TYR A 31 1.20 8.04 14.73
CA TYR A 31 1.23 7.59 16.11
C TYR A 31 2.16 6.40 16.26
N GLU A 32 2.83 6.30 17.39
CA GLU A 32 3.64 5.14 17.74
C GLU A 32 2.85 4.22 18.67
N PHE A 33 2.73 2.97 18.26
CA PHE A 33 2.15 1.91 19.07
C PHE A 33 3.23 0.93 19.49
N THR A 34 3.36 0.75 20.80
CA THR A 34 4.29 -0.21 21.35
C THR A 34 3.52 -1.40 21.91
N VAL A 35 3.80 -2.58 21.38
CA VAL A 35 3.29 -3.84 21.89
C VAL A 35 4.39 -4.47 22.74
N MET A 36 4.07 -4.72 24.01
CA MET A 36 5.00 -5.32 24.97
C MET A 36 4.51 -6.69 25.41
N THR A 37 5.42 -7.63 25.43
CA THR A 37 5.25 -8.95 26.08
C THR A 37 6.29 -9.10 27.18
N GLU A 38 6.26 -10.19 27.93
CA GLU A 38 7.24 -10.44 28.99
C GLU A 38 8.71 -10.39 28.51
N ASN A 39 8.96 -10.70 27.23
CA ASN A 39 10.31 -10.85 26.69
C ASN A 39 10.56 -10.03 25.42
N GLN A 40 9.60 -9.26 24.96
CA GLN A 40 9.71 -8.57 23.67
C GLN A 40 8.93 -7.26 23.66
N GLU A 41 9.51 -6.25 23.04
CA GLU A 41 8.89 -4.97 22.75
C GLU A 41 9.00 -4.69 21.26
N VAL A 42 7.87 -4.32 20.63
CA VAL A 42 7.81 -3.95 19.21
C VAL A 42 7.04 -2.66 19.08
N THR A 43 7.69 -1.64 18.52
CA THR A 43 7.05 -0.36 18.19
C THR A 43 6.78 -0.29 16.69
N VAL A 44 5.56 0.06 16.34
CA VAL A 44 5.12 0.32 14.97
C VAL A 44 4.51 1.71 14.87
N ARG A 45 4.70 2.36 13.73
CA ARG A 45 4.04 3.62 13.42
C ARG A 45 2.76 3.36 12.64
N CYS A 46 1.71 4.06 12.96
CA CYS A 46 0.48 4.00 12.17
C CYS A 46 -0.23 5.35 12.10
N GLY A 47 -1.09 5.52 11.11
CA GLY A 47 -1.91 6.71 10.94
C GLY A 47 -3.37 6.34 10.77
N PHE A 48 -4.24 7.16 11.32
CA PHE A 48 -5.69 6.96 11.22
C PHE A 48 -6.23 7.71 10.03
N ARG A 49 -6.92 7.03 9.15
CA ARG A 49 -7.60 7.64 8.00
C ARG A 49 -8.79 6.79 7.57
N LYS A 50 -9.75 7.41 6.91
CA LYS A 50 -10.87 6.75 6.24
C LYS A 50 -10.79 6.98 4.75
N ILE A 51 -10.92 5.92 3.96
CA ILE A 51 -10.95 5.98 2.50
C ILE A 51 -12.34 5.55 2.04
N GLU A 52 -12.92 6.28 1.11
CA GLU A 52 -14.23 5.94 0.54
C GLU A 52 -14.42 6.52 -0.86
N ILE A 53 -15.24 5.85 -1.67
CA ILE A 53 -15.84 6.46 -2.86
C ILE A 53 -17.27 6.83 -2.49
N LYS A 54 -17.58 8.13 -2.56
CA LYS A 54 -18.92 8.64 -2.32
C LYS A 54 -19.27 9.68 -3.38
N ASP A 55 -20.49 9.57 -3.93
CA ASP A 55 -20.98 10.46 -4.98
C ASP A 55 -20.02 10.53 -6.18
N LYS A 56 -19.42 9.38 -6.57
CA LYS A 56 -18.41 9.25 -7.63
C LYS A 56 -17.10 10.01 -7.37
N ASN A 57 -16.85 10.45 -6.15
CA ASN A 57 -15.64 11.12 -5.74
C ASN A 57 -14.82 10.23 -4.81
N PHE A 58 -13.51 10.18 -5.03
CA PHE A 58 -12.57 9.59 -4.10
C PHE A 58 -12.34 10.52 -2.92
N ARG A 59 -12.46 10.00 -1.71
CA ARG A 59 -12.36 10.78 -0.48
C ARG A 59 -11.39 10.15 0.51
N VAL A 60 -10.64 11.02 1.17
CA VAL A 60 -9.87 10.68 2.36
C VAL A 60 -10.37 11.56 3.50
N ASN A 61 -10.73 10.95 4.63
CA ASN A 61 -11.31 11.63 5.80
C ASN A 61 -12.49 12.54 5.44
N ASN A 62 -13.40 12.04 4.60
CA ASN A 62 -14.58 12.74 4.07
C ASN A 62 -14.28 13.91 3.09
N GLN A 63 -13.02 14.26 2.86
CA GLN A 63 -12.64 15.30 1.90
C GLN A 63 -12.37 14.70 0.52
N VAL A 64 -12.89 15.34 -0.52
CA VAL A 64 -12.56 14.97 -1.90
C VAL A 64 -11.10 15.30 -2.14
N ILE A 65 -10.33 14.33 -2.63
CA ILE A 65 -8.94 14.54 -3.00
C ILE A 65 -8.74 14.41 -4.50
N LEU A 66 -7.77 15.16 -5.01
CA LEU A 66 -7.27 15.02 -6.37
C LEU A 66 -5.87 14.40 -6.30
N LEU A 67 -5.68 13.29 -7.00
CA LEU A 67 -4.38 12.64 -7.09
C LEU A 67 -3.54 13.30 -8.20
N ASN A 68 -2.56 14.08 -7.78
CA ASN A 68 -1.51 14.61 -8.66
C ASN A 68 -0.28 13.71 -8.50
N GLY A 69 -0.26 12.60 -9.24
CA GLY A 69 0.66 11.49 -9.00
C GLY A 69 1.59 11.17 -10.15
N VAL A 70 2.59 10.36 -9.82
CA VAL A 70 3.55 9.79 -10.78
C VAL A 70 3.65 8.28 -10.58
N ASN A 71 4.09 7.58 -11.63
CA ASN A 71 4.57 6.22 -11.50
C ASN A 71 6.04 6.24 -11.03
N HIS A 72 6.41 5.32 -10.16
CA HIS A 72 7.75 5.21 -9.62
C HIS A 72 8.26 3.77 -9.73
N HIS A 73 9.47 3.62 -10.23
CA HIS A 73 10.21 2.37 -10.22
C HIS A 73 11.37 2.43 -9.23
N ASP A 74 11.59 1.36 -8.48
CA ASP A 74 12.84 1.15 -7.74
C ASP A 74 13.97 0.89 -8.75
N TYR A 75 14.59 1.96 -9.23
CA TYR A 75 15.60 1.89 -10.27
C TYR A 75 16.69 2.93 -10.11
N ASN A 76 17.93 2.47 -10.21
CA ASN A 76 19.12 3.33 -10.25
C ASN A 76 19.79 3.20 -11.61
N PRO A 77 20.13 4.31 -12.32
CA PRO A 77 20.74 4.26 -13.65
C PRO A 77 22.08 3.52 -13.72
N ARG A 78 22.78 3.36 -12.59
CA ARG A 78 24.09 2.68 -12.52
C ARG A 78 24.00 1.29 -11.92
N GLU A 79 23.09 1.08 -10.98
CA GLU A 79 23.02 -0.14 -10.16
C GLU A 79 21.77 -0.99 -10.45
N GLY A 80 20.95 -0.58 -11.42
CA GLY A 80 19.73 -1.29 -11.77
C GLY A 80 18.67 -1.19 -10.67
N ARG A 81 18.13 -2.30 -10.23
CA ARG A 81 17.07 -2.36 -9.19
C ARG A 81 17.60 -2.17 -7.76
N ARG A 82 18.87 -1.94 -7.57
CA ARG A 82 19.40 -1.60 -6.27
C ARG A 82 19.23 -0.12 -6.01
N VAL A 83 18.32 0.25 -5.12
CA VAL A 83 18.12 1.61 -4.64
C VAL A 83 18.61 1.75 -3.20
N THR A 84 19.21 2.90 -2.88
CA THR A 84 19.66 3.21 -1.52
C THR A 84 18.61 4.04 -0.78
N ARG A 85 18.72 4.12 0.54
CA ARG A 85 17.85 4.97 1.37
C ARG A 85 17.93 6.43 0.95
N GLU A 86 19.13 6.95 0.71
CA GLU A 86 19.38 8.32 0.27
C GLU A 86 18.72 8.64 -1.07
N GLN A 87 18.69 7.66 -1.98
CA GLN A 87 18.01 7.81 -3.26
C GLN A 87 16.48 7.87 -3.06
N MET A 88 15.89 6.96 -2.29
CA MET A 88 14.46 6.98 -1.98
C MET A 88 14.03 8.30 -1.31
N GLU A 89 14.81 8.79 -0.34
CA GLU A 89 14.57 10.10 0.28
C GLU A 89 14.65 11.26 -0.73
N SER A 90 15.63 11.20 -1.65
CA SER A 90 15.78 12.21 -2.69
C SER A 90 14.58 12.24 -3.62
N ASP A 91 14.10 11.07 -4.04
CA ASP A 91 12.93 10.93 -4.92
C ASP A 91 11.66 11.47 -4.25
N ILE A 92 11.42 11.11 -2.99
CA ILE A 92 10.29 11.61 -2.21
C ILE A 92 10.34 13.13 -2.05
N ARG A 93 11.50 13.68 -1.68
CA ARG A 93 11.69 15.14 -1.57
C ARG A 93 11.44 15.85 -2.89
N LEU A 94 11.90 15.28 -3.99
CA LEU A 94 11.66 15.82 -5.33
C LEU A 94 10.17 15.83 -5.67
N MET A 95 9.45 14.73 -5.40
CA MET A 95 8.00 14.66 -5.58
C MET A 95 7.30 15.78 -4.80
N LYS A 96 7.62 15.97 -3.53
CA LYS A 96 7.03 17.04 -2.69
C LYS A 96 7.37 18.43 -3.20
N GLN A 97 8.59 18.68 -3.69
CA GLN A 97 8.99 19.97 -4.27
C GLN A 97 8.17 20.35 -5.52
N TYR A 98 7.71 19.35 -6.26
CA TYR A 98 6.87 19.55 -7.45
C TYR A 98 5.37 19.41 -7.18
N ASN A 99 4.95 19.46 -5.90
CA ASN A 99 3.56 19.33 -5.47
C ASN A 99 2.89 18.01 -5.93
N ILE A 100 3.68 16.95 -6.05
CA ILE A 100 3.17 15.60 -6.27
C ILE A 100 2.68 15.10 -4.92
N ASN A 101 1.45 14.61 -4.87
CA ASN A 101 0.83 14.10 -3.66
C ASN A 101 0.51 12.61 -3.71
N ALA A 102 0.80 11.95 -4.82
CA ALA A 102 0.54 10.53 -5.00
C ALA A 102 1.63 9.82 -5.80
N VAL A 103 1.83 8.54 -5.52
CA VAL A 103 2.78 7.69 -6.24
C VAL A 103 2.16 6.30 -6.46
N ARG A 104 2.33 5.75 -7.66
CA ARG A 104 2.05 4.35 -7.96
C ARG A 104 3.36 3.57 -7.99
N CYS A 105 3.44 2.51 -7.20
CA CYS A 105 4.57 1.59 -7.19
C CYS A 105 4.50 0.71 -8.43
N SER A 106 5.10 1.17 -9.52
CA SER A 106 5.06 0.47 -10.80
C SER A 106 6.29 -0.42 -10.99
N HIS A 107 6.16 -1.73 -11.24
CA HIS A 107 4.93 -2.51 -11.27
C HIS A 107 5.08 -3.69 -10.31
N TYR A 108 5.43 -3.42 -9.09
CA TYR A 108 5.73 -4.35 -8.01
C TYR A 108 5.75 -3.59 -6.67
N PRO A 109 5.55 -4.27 -5.54
CA PRO A 109 5.66 -3.65 -4.23
C PRO A 109 7.06 -3.06 -4.02
N ALA A 110 7.13 -1.80 -3.60
CA ALA A 110 8.38 -1.08 -3.36
C ALA A 110 9.14 -1.61 -2.13
N ASN A 111 10.32 -1.05 -1.90
CA ASN A 111 11.06 -1.27 -0.66
C ASN A 111 10.25 -0.76 0.55
N GLU A 112 10.23 -1.48 1.65
CA GLU A 112 9.48 -1.12 2.88
C GLU A 112 9.81 0.30 3.36
N TYR A 113 11.09 0.69 3.32
CA TYR A 113 11.51 2.03 3.69
C TYR A 113 10.89 3.14 2.82
N PHE A 114 10.55 2.84 1.56
CA PHE A 114 9.87 3.81 0.70
C PHE A 114 8.46 4.13 1.22
N TYR A 115 7.74 3.15 1.74
CA TYR A 115 6.43 3.38 2.35
C TYR A 115 6.55 4.16 3.67
N ASP A 116 7.57 3.86 4.50
CA ASP A 116 7.86 4.66 5.69
C ASP A 116 8.03 6.14 5.34
N LEU A 117 8.76 6.43 4.26
CA LEU A 117 8.93 7.79 3.77
C LEU A 117 7.62 8.40 3.24
N CYS A 118 6.80 7.62 2.54
CA CYS A 118 5.48 8.08 2.09
C CYS A 118 4.56 8.41 3.27
N ASP A 119 4.63 7.63 4.34
CA ASP A 119 3.89 7.88 5.57
C ASP A 119 4.35 9.19 6.25
N GLU A 120 5.66 9.42 6.33
CA GLU A 120 6.28 10.59 6.99
C GLU A 120 6.12 11.88 6.18
N TYR A 121 6.39 11.82 4.87
CA TYR A 121 6.37 13.00 4.01
C TYR A 121 4.97 13.32 3.48
N GLY A 122 4.02 12.42 3.63
CA GLY A 122 2.66 12.60 3.15
C GLY A 122 2.53 12.43 1.64
N LEU A 123 2.56 11.19 1.17
CA LEU A 123 2.23 10.82 -0.21
C LEU A 123 1.17 9.73 -0.20
N TYR A 124 0.13 9.87 -1.00
CA TYR A 124 -0.80 8.78 -1.25
C TYR A 124 -0.14 7.73 -2.11
N VAL A 125 -0.29 6.46 -1.75
CA VAL A 125 0.35 5.35 -2.45
C VAL A 125 -0.71 4.44 -3.08
N ILE A 126 -0.50 4.09 -4.34
CA ILE A 126 -1.13 2.94 -4.98
C ILE A 126 -0.07 1.84 -4.97
N ASP A 127 -0.23 0.88 -4.08
CA ASP A 127 0.68 -0.26 -4.01
C ASP A 127 0.24 -1.33 -5.00
N GLU A 128 1.20 -1.92 -5.72
CA GLU A 128 0.91 -2.78 -6.87
C GLU A 128 1.57 -4.15 -6.73
N ALA A 129 0.77 -5.19 -6.92
CA ALA A 129 1.26 -6.56 -6.99
C ALA A 129 2.11 -6.77 -8.24
N ASP A 130 3.18 -7.58 -8.14
CA ASP A 130 4.08 -7.90 -9.23
C ASP A 130 3.46 -8.91 -10.22
N LEU A 131 2.38 -8.50 -10.85
CA LEU A 131 1.63 -9.26 -11.85
C LEU A 131 1.56 -8.46 -13.15
N GLU A 132 2.09 -9.05 -14.23
CA GLU A 132 2.03 -8.47 -15.56
C GLU A 132 1.97 -9.59 -16.60
N CYS A 133 1.01 -9.48 -17.53
CA CYS A 133 0.75 -10.51 -18.54
C CYS A 133 0.76 -9.94 -19.96
N HIS A 134 1.23 -8.72 -20.16
CA HIS A 134 1.23 -8.01 -21.44
C HIS A 134 1.86 -8.83 -22.58
N GLY A 135 2.95 -9.56 -22.29
CA GLY A 135 3.64 -10.37 -23.29
C GLY A 135 2.76 -11.41 -23.98
N PHE A 136 1.67 -11.83 -23.37
CA PHE A 136 0.72 -12.79 -23.97
C PHE A 136 -0.16 -12.20 -25.07
N GLU A 137 -0.22 -10.88 -25.22
CA GLU A 137 -0.83 -10.22 -26.37
C GLU A 137 -0.15 -10.64 -27.70
N TRP A 138 1.18 -10.81 -27.64
CA TRP A 138 2.00 -11.16 -28.82
C TRP A 138 1.81 -12.62 -29.30
N VAL A 139 1.24 -13.49 -28.48
CA VAL A 139 0.95 -14.89 -28.82
C VAL A 139 -0.53 -15.13 -29.06
N GLU A 140 -1.29 -14.06 -29.29
CA GLU A 140 -2.75 -14.09 -29.59
C GLU A 140 -3.59 -14.78 -28.48
N ASN A 141 -3.07 -14.84 -27.25
CA ASN A 141 -3.77 -15.42 -26.11
C ASN A 141 -3.57 -14.56 -24.85
N TYR A 142 -4.11 -13.36 -24.87
CA TYR A 142 -3.91 -12.35 -23.84
C TYR A 142 -4.44 -12.76 -22.46
N THR A 143 -5.42 -13.68 -22.43
CA THR A 143 -6.00 -14.22 -21.18
C THR A 143 -5.35 -15.49 -20.69
N TRP A 144 -4.32 -16.01 -21.34
CA TRP A 144 -3.77 -17.34 -21.09
C TRP A 144 -3.59 -17.63 -19.60
N ILE A 145 -2.74 -16.91 -18.91
CA ILE A 145 -2.48 -17.18 -17.48
C ILE A 145 -3.44 -16.43 -16.56
N THR A 146 -4.14 -15.42 -17.04
CA THR A 146 -5.09 -14.65 -16.21
C THR A 146 -6.42 -15.39 -16.01
N ASP A 147 -6.79 -16.26 -16.96
CA ASP A 147 -8.06 -17.00 -16.95
C ASP A 147 -7.88 -18.53 -16.88
N ASP A 148 -6.67 -19.01 -16.64
CA ASP A 148 -6.33 -20.41 -16.37
C ASP A 148 -6.23 -20.64 -14.86
N GLU A 149 -7.18 -21.39 -14.30
CA GLU A 149 -7.28 -21.67 -12.86
C GLU A 149 -6.02 -22.32 -12.26
N THR A 150 -5.18 -22.96 -13.07
CA THR A 150 -3.92 -23.55 -12.60
C THR A 150 -2.93 -22.51 -12.09
N TRP A 151 -3.09 -21.22 -12.47
CA TRP A 151 -2.28 -20.09 -12.01
C TRP A 151 -2.88 -19.34 -10.82
N LYS A 152 -4.08 -19.73 -10.36
CA LYS A 152 -4.82 -19.04 -9.30
C LYS A 152 -3.97 -18.80 -8.05
N ASP A 153 -3.31 -19.85 -7.56
CA ASP A 153 -2.54 -19.76 -6.31
C ASP A 153 -1.38 -18.76 -6.42
N ALA A 154 -0.75 -18.66 -7.59
CA ALA A 154 0.33 -17.69 -7.82
C ALA A 154 -0.18 -16.23 -7.79
N TYR A 155 -1.37 -15.97 -8.33
CA TYR A 155 -2.00 -14.64 -8.29
C TYR A 155 -2.41 -14.26 -6.87
N VAL A 156 -3.06 -15.17 -6.17
CA VAL A 156 -3.51 -14.97 -4.80
C VAL A 156 -2.31 -14.76 -3.86
N ASP A 157 -1.27 -15.60 -3.95
CA ASP A 157 -0.09 -15.52 -3.08
C ASP A 157 0.62 -14.16 -3.19
N ARG A 158 0.86 -13.65 -4.41
CA ARG A 158 1.47 -12.33 -4.62
C ARG A 158 0.66 -11.21 -3.98
N SER A 159 -0.63 -11.18 -4.25
CA SER A 159 -1.54 -10.17 -3.72
C SER A 159 -1.66 -10.23 -2.20
N VAL A 160 -1.79 -11.43 -1.64
CA VAL A 160 -1.87 -11.65 -0.19
C VAL A 160 -0.57 -11.24 0.52
N ARG A 161 0.59 -11.54 -0.06
CA ARG A 161 1.90 -11.14 0.52
C ARG A 161 2.06 -9.63 0.55
N MET A 162 1.71 -8.93 -0.54
CA MET A 162 1.71 -7.48 -0.61
C MET A 162 0.86 -6.90 0.53
N VAL A 163 -0.41 -7.27 0.61
CA VAL A 163 -1.32 -6.74 1.63
C VAL A 163 -0.84 -7.05 3.04
N LYS A 164 -0.40 -8.28 3.32
CA LYS A 164 0.09 -8.66 4.66
C LYS A 164 1.30 -7.88 5.10
N ARG A 165 2.21 -7.57 4.17
CA ARG A 165 3.41 -6.78 4.44
C ARG A 165 3.05 -5.32 4.69
N ASP A 166 2.21 -4.74 3.84
CA ASP A 166 2.15 -3.29 3.68
C ASP A 166 0.87 -2.64 4.27
N ARG A 167 -0.13 -3.42 4.70
CA ARG A 167 -1.42 -2.89 5.16
C ARG A 167 -1.36 -1.93 6.35
N ASN A 168 -0.25 -1.87 7.09
CA ASN A 168 -0.10 -0.96 8.22
C ASN A 168 0.31 0.47 7.80
N HIS A 169 0.70 0.68 6.55
CA HIS A 169 1.06 2.00 6.04
C HIS A 169 -0.19 2.84 5.75
N PRO A 170 -0.39 3.98 6.45
CA PRO A 170 -1.54 4.86 6.21
C PRO A 170 -1.48 5.52 4.83
N SER A 171 -0.31 5.72 4.25
CA SER A 171 -0.11 6.27 2.91
C SER A 171 -0.76 5.42 1.81
N ILE A 172 -0.80 4.11 1.96
CA ILE A 172 -1.42 3.23 0.97
C ILE A 172 -2.94 3.41 1.01
N ILE A 173 -3.48 3.88 -0.11
CA ILE A 173 -4.91 4.18 -0.27
C ILE A 173 -5.62 3.23 -1.23
N MET A 174 -4.87 2.47 -2.01
CA MET A 174 -5.41 1.58 -3.03
C MET A 174 -4.46 0.39 -3.25
N TRP A 175 -5.04 -0.80 -3.44
CA TRP A 175 -4.35 -2.00 -3.87
C TRP A 175 -4.54 -2.19 -5.37
N SER A 176 -3.45 -2.13 -6.13
CA SER A 176 -3.45 -2.48 -7.55
C SER A 176 -3.06 -3.94 -7.72
N MET A 177 -3.86 -4.66 -8.48
CA MET A 177 -3.66 -6.10 -8.67
C MET A 177 -2.61 -6.43 -9.72
N GLY A 178 -2.04 -5.44 -10.39
CA GLY A 178 -0.99 -5.61 -11.40
C GLY A 178 -1.09 -4.65 -12.57
N ASN A 179 -0.20 -4.84 -13.53
CA ASN A 179 -0.06 -4.00 -14.72
C ASN A 179 -0.47 -4.76 -15.98
N GLU A 180 -0.88 -4.05 -17.00
CA GLU A 180 -1.05 -4.44 -18.41
C GLU A 180 -1.40 -5.92 -18.65
N SER A 181 -2.53 -6.33 -18.09
CA SER A 181 -3.00 -7.71 -18.14
C SER A 181 -4.47 -7.77 -18.51
N ALA A 182 -4.86 -8.78 -19.28
CA ALA A 182 -6.27 -9.07 -19.49
C ALA A 182 -6.91 -9.47 -18.16
N PHE A 183 -8.16 -9.08 -17.96
CA PHE A 183 -8.92 -9.52 -16.79
C PHE A 183 -9.36 -10.98 -16.94
N GLY A 184 -9.13 -11.78 -15.90
CA GLY A 184 -9.51 -13.21 -15.84
C GLY A 184 -9.94 -13.66 -14.45
N CYS A 185 -10.26 -14.95 -14.32
CA CYS A 185 -10.72 -15.54 -13.05
C CYS A 185 -9.71 -15.39 -11.93
N ASN A 186 -8.40 -15.41 -12.23
CA ASN A 186 -7.34 -15.31 -11.24
C ASN A 186 -7.27 -13.94 -10.59
N PHE A 187 -7.50 -12.85 -11.34
CA PHE A 187 -7.62 -11.50 -10.76
C PHE A 187 -8.85 -11.36 -9.87
N ARG A 188 -9.96 -12.04 -10.20
CA ARG A 188 -11.14 -12.05 -9.33
C ARG A 188 -10.83 -12.72 -7.99
N SER A 189 -10.17 -13.88 -8.03
CA SER A 189 -9.75 -14.59 -6.82
C SER A 189 -8.74 -13.79 -5.99
N ALA A 190 -7.82 -13.11 -6.64
CA ALA A 190 -6.87 -12.20 -5.96
C ALA A 190 -7.60 -11.03 -5.28
N ALA A 191 -8.57 -10.40 -5.96
CA ALA A 191 -9.37 -9.31 -5.39
C ALA A 191 -10.22 -9.77 -4.19
N GLU A 192 -10.78 -10.95 -4.24
CA GLU A 192 -11.51 -11.55 -3.11
C GLU A 192 -10.58 -11.74 -1.90
N ALA A 193 -9.41 -12.35 -2.12
CA ALA A 193 -8.42 -12.57 -1.07
C ALA A 193 -7.86 -11.25 -0.46
N ILE A 194 -7.68 -10.22 -1.27
CA ILE A 194 -7.30 -8.88 -0.77
C ILE A 194 -8.39 -8.35 0.17
N ARG A 195 -9.67 -8.39 -0.24
CA ARG A 195 -10.79 -7.87 0.55
C ARG A 195 -11.03 -8.63 1.85
N GLU A 196 -10.70 -9.91 1.91
CA GLU A 196 -10.73 -10.69 3.14
C GLU A 196 -9.68 -10.23 4.17
N LEU A 197 -8.56 -9.68 3.70
CA LEU A 197 -7.46 -9.20 4.54
C LEU A 197 -7.58 -7.72 4.89
N ASP A 198 -8.13 -6.93 3.98
CA ASP A 198 -8.25 -5.48 4.11
C ASP A 198 -9.41 -4.95 3.28
N ASP A 199 -10.47 -4.55 3.95
CA ASP A 199 -11.65 -3.90 3.40
C ASP A 199 -11.65 -2.37 3.57
N THR A 200 -10.56 -1.80 4.09
CA THR A 200 -10.41 -0.38 4.39
C THR A 200 -9.87 0.44 3.22
N ARG A 201 -9.43 -0.22 2.15
CA ARG A 201 -8.91 0.36 0.90
C ARG A 201 -9.69 -0.11 -0.32
N LEU A 202 -9.43 0.56 -1.45
CA LEU A 202 -10.00 0.20 -2.75
C LEU A 202 -9.11 -0.79 -3.48
#